data_812cb0c9974ac7af9ed6777587956315
#
_entry.id   812cb0c9974ac7af9ed6777587956315
#
_cell.length_a   1.000
_cell.length_b   1.000
_cell.length_c   1.000
_cell.angle_alpha   90.00
_cell.angle_beta   90.00
_cell.angle_gamma   90.00
#
_symmetry.space_group_name_H-M   'P 1'
#
loop_
_entity.id
_entity.type
_entity.pdbx_description
1 polymer ?
#
loop_
_entity_poly.entity_id
_entity_poly.type
_entity_poly.pdbx_seq_one_letter_code
_entity_poly.pdbx_strand_id
1 'polypeptide(L)'
;MALEGEFLLLGRVLFGLLFLYNGYNHFANNEAVTGYAEFKGVPAAGLMVVASGVMMLLGGLGIILGAFPVLSVGAIAVFLLVSSPKMHDFWAASDEDRQNEFNHFLKNVGLLGGALVLLASASEPWAYAVNVGLF
;
A
#
# COMPACT_ATOMS: atom_id res chain seq x y z
N MET A 1 -7.33 -9.12 25.60
CA MET A 1 -7.73 -7.86 26.30
C MET A 1 -8.99 -7.28 25.65
N ALA A 2 -9.77 -6.54 26.41
CA ALA A 2 -11.05 -6.03 25.92
C ALA A 2 -10.95 -5.06 24.73
N LEU A 3 -9.81 -4.39 24.51
CA LEU A 3 -9.63 -3.37 23.47
C LEU A 3 -8.77 -3.84 22.28
N GLU A 4 -8.37 -5.11 22.23
CA GLU A 4 -7.52 -5.61 21.12
C GLU A 4 -8.23 -5.52 19.76
N GLY A 5 -9.52 -5.86 19.74
CA GLY A 5 -10.33 -5.79 18.53
C GLY A 5 -10.53 -4.38 18.01
N GLU A 6 -10.75 -3.43 18.90
CA GLU A 6 -10.93 -2.01 18.57
C GLU A 6 -9.63 -1.41 18.04
N PHE A 7 -8.48 -1.73 18.63
CA PHE A 7 -7.19 -1.29 18.14
C PHE A 7 -6.88 -1.90 16.76
N LEU A 8 -7.19 -3.17 16.56
CA LEU A 8 -7.02 -3.82 15.26
C LEU A 8 -7.92 -3.17 14.20
N LEU A 9 -9.19 -2.90 14.54
CA LEU A 9 -10.12 -2.20 13.64
C LEU A 9 -9.58 -0.82 13.27
N LEU A 10 -9.20 -0.03 14.27
CA LEU A 10 -8.68 1.32 14.03
C LEU A 10 -7.41 1.29 13.16
N GLY A 11 -6.50 0.37 13.45
CA GLY A 11 -5.28 0.19 12.65
C GLY A 11 -5.59 -0.16 11.20
N ARG A 12 -6.52 -1.08 10.96
CA ARG A 12 -6.96 -1.46 9.60
C ARG A 12 -7.60 -0.28 8.87
N VAL A 13 -8.43 0.49 9.55
CA VAL A 13 -9.10 1.65 8.95
C VAL A 13 -8.05 2.70 8.55
N LEU A 14 -7.15 3.07 9.45
CA LEU A 14 -6.11 4.07 9.16
C LEU A 14 -5.17 3.60 8.04
N PHE A 15 -4.71 2.37 8.11
CA PHE A 15 -3.82 1.78 7.10
C PHE A 15 -4.53 1.66 5.75
N GLY A 16 -5.72 1.11 5.73
CA GLY A 16 -6.50 0.91 4.50
C GLY A 16 -6.91 2.22 3.84
N LEU A 17 -7.29 3.24 4.61
CA LEU A 17 -7.64 4.56 4.08
C LEU A 17 -6.47 5.23 3.35
N LEU A 18 -5.24 5.06 3.85
CA LEU A 18 -4.06 5.58 3.16
C LEU A 18 -3.93 4.98 1.75
N PHE A 19 -4.11 3.67 1.61
CA PHE A 19 -4.01 3.00 0.32
C PHE A 19 -5.22 3.28 -0.58
N LEU A 20 -6.41 3.41 -0.01
CA LEU A 20 -7.58 3.87 -0.77
C LEU A 20 -7.34 5.27 -1.35
N TYR A 21 -6.82 6.19 -0.57
CA TYR A 21 -6.49 7.53 -1.06
C TYR A 21 -5.43 7.49 -2.16
N ASN A 22 -4.35 6.76 -1.95
CA ASN A 22 -3.29 6.63 -2.95
C ASN A 22 -3.79 5.95 -4.23
N GLY A 23 -4.59 4.91 -4.11
CA GLY A 23 -5.21 4.25 -5.25
C GLY A 23 -6.15 5.17 -6.02
N TYR A 24 -6.98 5.92 -5.32
CA TYR A 24 -7.81 6.96 -5.92
C TYR A 24 -6.97 7.99 -6.68
N ASN A 25 -5.87 8.44 -6.10
CA ASN A 25 -4.98 9.41 -6.72
C ASN A 25 -4.36 8.90 -8.04
N HIS A 26 -4.13 7.60 -8.17
CA HIS A 26 -3.65 6.98 -9.41
C HIS A 26 -4.64 7.17 -10.57
N PHE A 27 -5.92 7.34 -10.28
CA PHE A 27 -6.96 7.62 -11.28
C PHE A 27 -7.28 9.10 -11.40
N ALA A 28 -7.44 9.80 -10.28
CA ALA A 28 -7.80 11.22 -10.27
C ALA A 28 -6.69 12.13 -10.85
N ASN A 29 -5.42 11.77 -10.61
CA ASN A 29 -4.24 12.48 -11.12
C ASN A 29 -3.39 11.57 -12.01
N ASN A 30 -4.02 10.75 -12.82
CA ASN A 30 -3.38 9.71 -13.63
C ASN A 30 -2.24 10.26 -14.50
N GLU A 31 -2.43 11.39 -15.14
CA GLU A 31 -1.41 12.00 -16.00
C GLU A 31 -0.14 12.34 -15.22
N ALA A 32 -0.26 12.97 -14.06
CA ALA A 32 0.89 13.33 -13.22
C ALA A 32 1.59 12.09 -12.65
N VAL A 33 0.82 11.10 -12.17
CA VAL A 33 1.39 9.86 -11.62
C VAL A 33 2.08 9.04 -12.70
N THR A 34 1.47 8.94 -13.89
CA THR A 34 2.07 8.24 -15.03
C THR A 34 3.35 8.95 -15.50
N GLY A 35 3.33 10.27 -15.59
CA GLY A 35 4.51 11.06 -15.96
C GLY A 35 5.67 10.86 -14.99
N TYR A 36 5.39 10.80 -13.68
CA TYR A 36 6.41 10.51 -12.67
C TYR A 36 6.96 9.07 -12.80
N ALA A 37 6.08 8.11 -13.05
CA ALA A 37 6.49 6.72 -13.28
C ALA A 37 7.37 6.58 -14.55
N GLU A 38 7.04 7.29 -15.62
CA GLU A 38 7.86 7.36 -16.83
C GLU A 38 9.24 7.98 -16.54
N PHE A 39 9.27 9.07 -15.81
CA PHE A 39 10.51 9.72 -15.38
C PHE A 39 11.40 8.74 -14.57
N LYS A 40 10.79 7.90 -13.75
CA LYS A 40 11.50 6.86 -12.97
C LYS A 40 11.84 5.61 -13.80
N GLY A 41 11.52 5.59 -15.08
CA GLY A 41 11.84 4.48 -15.98
C GLY A 41 11.00 3.23 -15.77
N VAL A 42 9.75 3.39 -15.31
CA VAL A 42 8.82 2.27 -15.18
C VAL A 42 8.36 1.84 -16.58
N PRO A 43 8.56 0.55 -16.97
CA PRO A 43 8.09 0.08 -18.27
C PRO A 43 6.56 0.05 -18.31
N ALA A 44 5.96 0.40 -19.44
CA ALA A 44 4.50 0.47 -19.61
C ALA A 44 3.83 1.26 -18.47
N ALA A 45 4.34 2.45 -18.17
CA ALA A 45 4.00 3.24 -16.97
C ALA A 45 2.48 3.44 -16.82
N GLY A 46 1.76 3.76 -17.89
CA GLY A 46 0.31 3.93 -17.84
C GLY A 46 -0.43 2.68 -17.35
N LEU A 47 -0.04 1.51 -17.85
CA LEU A 47 -0.61 0.24 -17.40
C LEU A 47 -0.24 -0.06 -15.95
N MET A 48 1.03 0.16 -15.56
CA MET A 48 1.50 -0.08 -14.20
C MET A 48 0.81 0.83 -13.18
N VAL A 49 0.57 2.08 -13.53
CA VAL A 49 -0.15 3.04 -12.67
C VAL A 49 -1.59 2.58 -12.46
N VAL A 50 -2.29 2.17 -13.50
CA VAL A 50 -3.67 1.65 -13.38
C VAL A 50 -3.68 0.35 -12.56
N ALA A 51 -2.81 -0.58 -12.85
CA ALA A 51 -2.73 -1.85 -12.14
C ALA A 51 -2.44 -1.65 -10.63
N SER A 52 -1.47 -0.82 -10.30
CA SER A 52 -1.14 -0.51 -8.90
C SER A 52 -2.27 0.26 -8.21
N GLY A 53 -2.95 1.15 -8.92
CA GLY A 53 -4.13 1.85 -8.42
C GLY A 53 -5.24 0.87 -8.02
N VAL A 54 -5.54 -0.10 -8.87
CA VAL A 54 -6.52 -1.17 -8.58
C VAL A 54 -6.06 -2.01 -7.38
N MET A 55 -4.78 -2.40 -7.34
CA MET A 55 -4.24 -3.16 -6.20
C MET A 55 -4.42 -2.41 -4.88
N MET A 56 -4.13 -1.11 -4.86
CA MET A 56 -4.28 -0.29 -3.66
C MET A 56 -5.73 -0.09 -3.25
N LEU A 57 -6.65 0.10 -4.20
CA LEU A 57 -8.08 0.23 -3.91
C LEU A 57 -8.66 -1.07 -3.34
N LEU A 58 -8.42 -2.19 -4.01
CA LEU A 58 -8.94 -3.49 -3.56
C LEU A 58 -8.24 -3.95 -2.28
N GLY A 59 -6.92 -3.79 -2.18
CA GLY A 59 -6.15 -4.14 -1.00
C GLY A 59 -6.55 -3.30 0.21
N GLY A 60 -6.63 -1.98 0.05
CA GLY A 60 -7.04 -1.06 1.11
C GLY A 60 -8.46 -1.34 1.60
N LEU A 61 -9.40 -1.52 0.69
CA LEU A 61 -10.79 -1.87 1.03
C LEU A 61 -10.87 -3.22 1.73
N GLY A 62 -10.17 -4.24 1.21
CA GLY A 62 -10.13 -5.56 1.82
C GLY A 62 -9.56 -5.55 3.23
N ILE A 63 -8.55 -4.73 3.50
CA ILE A 63 -7.97 -4.55 4.84
C ILE A 63 -8.99 -3.93 5.79
N ILE A 64 -9.69 -2.88 5.37
CA ILE A 64 -10.71 -2.22 6.20
C ILE A 64 -11.83 -3.21 6.54
N LEU A 65 -12.36 -3.90 5.55
CA LEU A 65 -13.47 -4.83 5.73
C LEU A 65 -13.04 -6.15 6.39
N GLY A 66 -11.77 -6.47 6.39
CA GLY A 66 -11.27 -7.80 6.77
C GLY A 66 -11.76 -8.87 5.80
N ALA A 67 -11.77 -8.54 4.51
CA ALA A 67 -12.12 -9.45 3.44
C ALA A 67 -10.86 -9.91 2.72
N PHE A 68 -10.71 -11.21 2.52
CA PHE A 68 -9.53 -11.83 1.91
C PHE A 68 -8.21 -11.28 2.49
N PRO A 69 -8.02 -11.35 3.83
CA PRO A 69 -6.94 -10.60 4.48
C PRO A 69 -5.54 -10.94 3.93
N VAL A 70 -5.24 -12.20 3.66
CA VAL A 70 -3.95 -12.60 3.09
C VAL A 70 -3.72 -11.99 1.71
N LEU A 71 -4.74 -12.01 0.84
CA LEU A 71 -4.65 -11.41 -0.50
C LEU A 71 -4.58 -9.89 -0.44
N SER A 72 -5.41 -9.28 0.40
CA SER A 72 -5.49 -7.82 0.52
C SER A 72 -4.21 -7.22 1.07
N VAL A 73 -3.70 -7.77 2.17
CA VAL A 73 -2.43 -7.32 2.77
C VAL A 73 -1.25 -7.71 1.87
N GLY A 74 -1.27 -8.91 1.30
CA GLY A 74 -0.23 -9.40 0.39
C GLY A 74 -0.07 -8.51 -0.84
N ALA A 75 -1.18 -8.07 -1.44
CA ALA A 75 -1.15 -7.15 -2.58
C ALA A 75 -0.47 -5.82 -2.21
N ILE A 76 -0.81 -5.25 -1.05
CA ILE A 76 -0.18 -4.03 -0.54
C ILE A 76 1.31 -4.24 -0.27
N ALA A 77 1.69 -5.37 0.36
CA ALA A 77 3.09 -5.69 0.64
C ALA A 77 3.91 -5.81 -0.66
N VAL A 78 3.39 -6.51 -1.66
CA VAL A 78 4.04 -6.65 -2.98
C VAL A 78 4.18 -5.28 -3.66
N PHE A 79 3.12 -4.47 -3.64
CA PHE A 79 3.18 -3.11 -4.18
C PHE A 79 4.30 -2.30 -3.52
N LEU A 80 4.40 -2.32 -2.19
CA LEU A 80 5.44 -1.58 -1.45
C LEU A 80 6.85 -2.09 -1.76
N LEU A 81 7.02 -3.41 -1.85
CA LEU A 81 8.33 -4.02 -2.17
C LEU A 81 8.83 -3.63 -3.56
N VAL A 82 7.94 -3.55 -4.53
CA VAL A 82 8.31 -3.22 -5.92
C VAL A 82 8.42 -1.71 -6.13
N SER A 83 7.43 -0.95 -5.64
CA SER A 83 7.36 0.48 -5.91
C SER A 83 8.39 1.30 -5.13
N SER A 84 8.71 0.90 -3.89
CA SER A 84 9.58 1.71 -3.04
C SER A 84 10.98 1.89 -3.62
N PRO A 85 11.72 0.85 -4.00
CA PRO A 85 13.04 1.04 -4.61
C PRO A 85 12.97 1.62 -6.03
N LYS A 86 11.87 1.42 -6.75
CA LYS A 86 11.75 1.92 -8.13
C LYS A 86 11.37 3.40 -8.17
N MET A 87 10.42 3.81 -7.31
CA MET A 87 9.87 5.17 -7.34
C MET A 87 10.62 6.13 -6.40
N HIS A 88 11.25 5.61 -5.37
CA HIS A 88 11.92 6.40 -4.33
C HIS A 88 13.39 5.97 -4.20
N ASP A 89 14.09 5.98 -5.31
CA ASP A 89 15.49 5.60 -5.45
C ASP A 89 16.43 6.76 -5.02
N PHE A 90 16.38 7.12 -3.74
CA PHE A 90 17.10 8.26 -3.17
C PHE A 90 18.62 8.21 -3.43
N TRP A 91 19.20 7.01 -3.59
CA TRP A 91 20.61 6.82 -3.91
C TRP A 91 20.99 7.31 -5.32
N ALA A 92 20.03 7.40 -6.23
CA ALA A 92 20.19 7.87 -7.60
C ALA A 92 19.57 9.27 -7.82
N ALA A 93 18.96 9.85 -6.79
CA ALA A 93 18.33 11.17 -6.87
C ALA A 93 19.36 12.30 -6.88
N SER A 94 18.97 13.47 -7.43
CA SER A 94 19.73 14.71 -7.32
C SER A 94 19.91 15.11 -5.85
N ASP A 95 20.90 15.94 -5.56
CA ASP A 95 21.11 16.42 -4.18
C ASP A 95 19.90 17.18 -3.64
N GLU A 96 19.17 17.90 -4.51
CA GLU A 96 17.95 18.62 -4.16
C GLU A 96 16.80 17.67 -3.78
N ASP A 97 16.66 16.58 -4.49
CA ASP A 97 15.52 15.64 -4.30
C ASP A 97 15.81 14.51 -3.32
N ARG A 98 17.07 14.25 -3.00
CA ARG A 98 17.51 13.08 -2.23
C ARG A 98 16.80 12.95 -0.89
N GLN A 99 16.68 14.03 -0.13
CA GLN A 99 16.04 13.97 1.20
C GLN A 99 14.56 13.66 1.08
N ASN A 100 13.88 14.22 0.10
CA ASN A 100 12.45 13.94 -0.14
C ASN A 100 12.24 12.47 -0.56
N GLU A 101 13.03 11.97 -1.48
CA GLU A 101 12.98 10.57 -1.91
C GLU A 101 13.31 9.60 -0.76
N PHE A 102 14.29 9.94 0.07
CA PHE A 102 14.63 9.16 1.25
C PHE A 102 13.48 9.09 2.26
N ASN A 103 12.81 10.22 2.52
CA ASN A 103 11.66 10.25 3.41
C ASN A 103 10.51 9.38 2.91
N HIS A 104 10.23 9.41 1.61
CA HIS A 104 9.22 8.56 1.00
C HIS A 104 9.60 7.08 1.07
N PHE A 105 10.87 6.76 0.83
CA PHE A 105 11.38 5.40 0.97
C PHE A 105 11.21 4.88 2.40
N LEU A 106 11.63 5.66 3.41
CA LEU A 106 11.48 5.28 4.81
C LEU A 106 10.02 5.12 5.23
N LYS A 107 9.14 5.99 4.78
CA LYS A 107 7.70 5.86 5.01
C LYS A 107 7.19 4.53 4.47
N ASN A 108 7.57 4.17 3.26
CA ASN A 108 7.15 2.92 2.64
C ASN A 108 7.74 1.69 3.34
N VAL A 109 8.96 1.76 3.85
CA VAL A 109 9.54 0.69 4.69
C VAL A 109 8.72 0.51 5.97
N GLY A 110 8.33 1.60 6.62
CA GLY A 110 7.44 1.55 7.79
C GLY A 110 6.07 0.97 7.48
N LEU A 111 5.47 1.35 6.35
CA LEU A 111 4.19 0.79 5.88
C LEU A 111 4.31 -0.70 5.56
N LEU A 112 5.41 -1.13 4.97
CA LEU A 112 5.68 -2.55 4.75
C LEU A 112 5.76 -3.31 6.07
N GLY A 113 6.41 -2.73 7.09
CA GLY A 113 6.41 -3.28 8.44
C GLY A 113 5.00 -3.46 9.00
N GLY A 114 4.14 -2.45 8.85
CA GLY A 114 2.72 -2.53 9.21
C GLY A 114 1.97 -3.63 8.45
N ALA A 115 2.21 -3.75 7.14
CA ALA A 115 1.63 -4.81 6.32
C ALA A 115 2.06 -6.20 6.82
N LEU A 116 3.33 -6.38 7.16
CA LEU A 116 3.82 -7.66 7.68
C LEU A 116 3.18 -8.03 9.04
N VAL A 117 2.95 -7.04 9.90
CA VAL A 117 2.23 -7.27 11.18
C VAL A 117 0.79 -7.70 10.91
N LEU A 118 0.08 -7.05 9.99
CA LEU A 118 -1.26 -7.44 9.59
C LEU A 118 -1.26 -8.85 8.97
N LEU A 119 -0.29 -9.13 8.12
CA LEU A 119 -0.18 -10.44 7.46
C LEU A 119 0.06 -11.57 8.48
N ALA A 120 0.85 -11.30 9.51
CA ALA A 120 1.08 -12.28 10.60
C ALA A 120 -0.20 -12.63 11.36
N SER A 121 -1.19 -11.73 11.40
CA SER A 121 -2.48 -11.96 12.03
C SER A 121 -3.57 -12.44 11.08
N ALA A 122 -3.28 -12.53 9.77
CA ALA A 122 -4.31 -12.74 8.74
C ALA A 122 -4.85 -14.19 8.68
N SER A 123 -4.17 -15.15 9.34
CA SER A 123 -4.64 -16.54 9.47
C SER A 123 -5.74 -16.72 10.53
N GLU A 124 -5.91 -15.74 11.41
CA GLU A 124 -6.93 -15.77 12.45
C GLU A 124 -8.07 -14.81 12.08
N PRO A 125 -9.31 -15.09 12.52
CA PRO A 125 -10.43 -14.19 12.30
C PRO A 125 -10.16 -12.82 12.94
N TRP A 126 -10.34 -11.77 12.16
CA TRP A 126 -10.21 -10.41 12.69
C TRP A 126 -11.51 -9.94 13.35
N ALA A 127 -11.37 -9.20 14.44
CA ALA A 127 -12.51 -8.55 15.08
C ALA A 127 -13.13 -7.50 14.14
N TYR A 128 -14.45 -7.34 14.21
CA TYR A 128 -15.20 -6.37 13.41
C TYR A 128 -14.87 -6.49 11.90
N ALA A 129 -14.88 -7.72 11.38
CA ALA A 129 -14.49 -8.01 10.01
C ALA A 129 -15.44 -8.97 9.33
N VAL A 130 -15.46 -8.95 8.02
CA VAL A 130 -16.28 -9.87 7.21
C VAL A 130 -15.73 -11.29 7.30
N ASN A 131 -14.43 -11.45 7.47
CA ASN A 131 -13.73 -12.74 7.64
C ASN A 131 -14.06 -13.74 6.51
N VAL A 132 -14.14 -13.27 5.28
CA VAL A 132 -14.22 -14.10 4.10
C VAL A 132 -12.83 -14.21 3.47
N GLY A 133 -12.43 -15.40 3.05
CA GLY A 133 -11.11 -15.63 2.49
C GLY A 133 -11.01 -16.95 1.75
N LEU A 134 -9.88 -17.13 1.06
CA LEU A 134 -9.52 -18.36 0.36
C LEU A 134 -8.56 -19.23 1.19
N PHE A 135 -7.95 -18.63 2.20
CA PHE A 135 -6.96 -19.27 3.06
C PHE A 135 -7.27 -19.02 4.53
#